data_8f22909ea78d3074db4866300940a5ea
#
_entry.id   8f22909ea78d3074db4866300940a5ea
#
_cell.length_a   1.000
_cell.length_b   1.000
_cell.length_c   1.000
_cell.angle_alpha   90.00
_cell.angle_beta   90.00
_cell.angle_gamma   90.00
#
_symmetry.space_group_name_H-M   'P 1'
#
loop_
_entity.id
_entity.type
_entity.pdbx_description
1 polymer ?
#
loop_
_entity_poly.entity_id
_entity_poly.type
_entity_poly.pdbx_seq_one_letter_code
_entity_poly.pdbx_strand_id
1 'polypeptide(L)'
;SHKDWCRVELSPQLQGVLKFKDMDEASVELGYEDDFDSLIDGYVRCGDTDYWKEIMIKDDMMKLDRVTIKASFVDCEPQDVIRYVLACAGIEDYVLSDEHYGKKDLFVIDRKSGINTIAEVNSSWGIKNPFFFQKKVFYWGTKEEQKEIYVLEEGETILSLNKYGDLWEAETIAIP
;
A
#
# COMPACT_ATOMS: atom_id res chain seq x y z
N SER A 1 -4.06 5.87 4.46
CA SER A 1 -3.20 5.13 3.52
C SER A 1 -3.95 3.91 3.02
N HIS A 2 -4.02 3.73 1.73
CA HIS A 2 -4.50 2.49 1.15
C HIS A 2 -3.35 1.47 1.23
N LYS A 3 -3.63 0.34 1.88
CA LYS A 3 -2.73 -0.82 1.91
C LYS A 3 -3.40 -1.89 1.07
N ASP A 4 -2.80 -2.24 -0.03
CA ASP A 4 -3.30 -3.35 -0.82
C ASP A 4 -2.85 -4.66 -0.18
N TRP A 5 -3.76 -5.60 -0.15
CA TRP A 5 -3.50 -6.93 0.39
C TRP A 5 -4.36 -7.99 -0.30
N CYS A 6 -3.81 -9.17 -0.37
CA CYS A 6 -4.51 -10.36 -0.83
C CYS A 6 -4.39 -11.45 0.21
N ARG A 7 -5.48 -12.19 0.42
CA ARG A 7 -5.53 -13.38 1.25
C ARG A 7 -5.79 -14.58 0.37
N VAL A 8 -4.87 -15.53 0.40
CA VAL A 8 -4.97 -16.79 -0.34
C VAL A 8 -5.18 -17.93 0.65
N GLU A 9 -6.30 -18.64 0.53
CA GLU A 9 -6.54 -19.85 1.28
C GLU A 9 -5.90 -21.06 0.56
N LEU A 10 -5.10 -21.81 1.29
CA LEU A 10 -4.45 -23.01 0.75
C LEU A 10 -5.36 -24.21 0.90
N SER A 11 -5.45 -25.01 -0.16
CA SER A 11 -6.11 -26.31 -0.07
C SER A 11 -5.47 -27.19 1.01
N PRO A 12 -6.23 -28.09 1.67
CA PRO A 12 -5.69 -28.95 2.72
C PRO A 12 -4.47 -29.79 2.28
N GLN A 13 -4.35 -30.06 0.98
CA GLN A 13 -3.24 -30.82 0.40
C GLN A 13 -1.93 -30.03 0.35
N LEU A 14 -2.01 -28.69 0.27
CA LEU A 14 -0.87 -27.78 0.22
C LEU A 14 -0.48 -27.27 1.61
N GLN A 15 -1.37 -27.41 2.60
CA GLN A 15 -1.11 -27.00 3.98
C GLN A 15 0.04 -27.83 4.56
N GLY A 16 1.08 -27.16 5.02
CA GLY A 16 2.29 -27.79 5.58
C GLY A 16 3.32 -28.31 4.55
N VAL A 17 2.99 -28.31 3.24
CA VAL A 17 3.93 -28.62 2.16
C VAL A 17 4.68 -27.36 1.74
N LEU A 18 3.95 -26.26 1.53
CA LEU A 18 4.54 -24.97 1.19
C LEU A 18 5.08 -24.30 2.47
N LYS A 19 6.30 -23.80 2.37
CA LYS A 19 6.96 -23.05 3.45
C LYS A 19 7.26 -21.66 2.96
N PHE A 20 6.74 -20.67 3.66
CA PHE A 20 6.97 -19.27 3.40
C PHE A 20 7.69 -18.66 4.60
N LYS A 21 8.50 -17.66 4.32
CA LYS A 21 9.09 -16.80 5.33
C LYS A 21 8.42 -15.43 5.26
N ASP A 22 8.40 -14.79 6.38
CA ASP A 22 7.95 -13.41 6.46
C ASP A 22 8.88 -12.53 5.60
N MET A 23 8.30 -11.69 4.74
CA MET A 23 8.98 -10.91 3.71
C MET A 23 9.48 -11.69 2.48
N ASP A 24 9.08 -12.94 2.26
CA ASP A 24 9.28 -13.55 0.95
C ASP A 24 8.51 -12.74 -0.11
N GLU A 25 9.15 -12.50 -1.25
CA GLU A 25 8.50 -11.84 -2.37
C GLU A 25 7.37 -12.73 -2.92
N ALA A 26 6.25 -12.11 -3.25
CA ALA A 26 5.10 -12.78 -3.81
C ALA A 26 4.35 -11.88 -4.78
N SER A 27 3.82 -12.48 -5.85
CA SER A 27 2.88 -11.84 -6.76
C SER A 27 1.57 -12.63 -6.82
N VAL A 28 0.49 -11.92 -7.03
CA VAL A 28 -0.82 -12.51 -7.31
C VAL A 28 -1.25 -12.04 -8.68
N GLU A 29 -1.49 -13.00 -9.54
CA GLU A 29 -1.95 -12.77 -10.91
C GLU A 29 -3.34 -13.41 -11.06
N LEU A 30 -4.24 -12.71 -11.71
CA LEU A 30 -5.54 -13.26 -12.10
C LEU A 30 -5.72 -13.12 -13.62
N GLY A 31 -6.35 -14.13 -14.21
CA GLY A 31 -6.59 -14.13 -15.64
C GLY A 31 -7.42 -15.32 -16.08
N TYR A 32 -7.66 -15.39 -17.38
CA TYR A 32 -8.35 -16.49 -18.03
C TYR A 32 -7.44 -17.08 -19.11
N GLU A 33 -7.42 -18.40 -19.20
CA GLU A 33 -6.58 -19.13 -20.15
C GLU A 33 -5.10 -18.81 -19.99
N ASP A 34 -4.50 -18.09 -20.93
CA ASP A 34 -3.07 -17.72 -20.91
C ASP A 34 -2.86 -16.20 -20.70
N ASP A 35 -3.92 -15.45 -20.42
CA ASP A 35 -3.87 -13.99 -20.20
C ASP A 35 -4.04 -13.67 -18.71
N PHE A 36 -2.93 -13.32 -18.06
CA PHE A 36 -2.88 -13.03 -16.64
C PHE A 36 -2.38 -11.62 -16.39
N ASP A 37 -3.15 -10.87 -15.58
CA ASP A 37 -2.76 -9.56 -15.08
C ASP A 37 -2.28 -9.65 -13.63
N SER A 38 -1.20 -8.94 -13.32
CA SER A 38 -0.74 -8.79 -11.93
C SER A 38 -1.69 -7.91 -11.15
N LEU A 39 -2.28 -8.49 -10.09
CA LEU A 39 -3.15 -7.76 -9.16
C LEU A 39 -2.37 -7.12 -8.03
N ILE A 40 -1.41 -7.84 -7.47
CA ILE A 40 -0.60 -7.37 -6.35
C ILE A 40 0.79 -7.98 -6.42
N ASP A 41 1.77 -7.12 -6.37
CA ASP A 41 3.16 -7.47 -6.13
C ASP A 41 3.53 -7.00 -4.73
N GLY A 42 4.13 -7.89 -3.92
CA GLY A 42 4.42 -7.53 -2.55
C GLY A 42 5.16 -8.61 -1.79
N TYR A 43 4.83 -8.74 -0.51
CA TYR A 43 5.54 -9.61 0.42
C TYR A 43 4.58 -10.45 1.23
N VAL A 44 4.97 -11.70 1.46
CA VAL A 44 4.26 -12.59 2.37
C VAL A 44 4.37 -12.06 3.79
N ARG A 45 3.24 -11.93 4.46
CA ARG A 45 3.19 -11.74 5.90
C ARG A 45 2.88 -13.07 6.57
N CYS A 46 3.83 -13.55 7.32
CA CYS A 46 3.66 -14.73 8.15
C CYS A 46 2.95 -14.40 9.46
N GLY A 47 1.95 -15.18 9.83
CA GLY A 47 1.39 -15.21 11.19
C GLY A 47 2.25 -16.05 12.13
N ASP A 48 1.90 -16.05 13.42
CA ASP A 48 2.67 -16.75 14.47
C ASP A 48 2.47 -18.28 14.51
N THR A 49 1.88 -18.88 13.47
CA THR A 49 1.55 -20.32 13.46
C THR A 49 2.27 -21.07 12.35
N ASP A 50 2.83 -22.24 12.69
CA ASP A 50 3.52 -23.13 11.75
C ASP A 50 2.58 -23.84 10.75
N TYR A 51 1.27 -23.68 10.90
CA TYR A 51 0.25 -24.28 10.02
C TYR A 51 -0.39 -23.21 9.14
N TRP A 52 0.06 -23.11 7.91
CA TRP A 52 -0.45 -22.19 6.91
C TRP A 52 -1.77 -22.71 6.34
N LYS A 53 -2.87 -22.20 6.84
CA LYS A 53 -4.17 -22.33 6.18
C LYS A 53 -4.38 -21.22 5.16
N GLU A 54 -3.83 -20.06 5.45
CA GLU A 54 -3.94 -18.89 4.62
C GLU A 54 -2.62 -18.14 4.55
N ILE A 55 -2.40 -17.49 3.43
CA ILE A 55 -1.26 -16.60 3.18
C ILE A 55 -1.80 -15.20 2.98
N MET A 56 -1.21 -14.24 3.66
CA MET A 56 -1.50 -12.83 3.42
C MET A 56 -0.34 -12.22 2.65
N ILE A 57 -0.63 -11.65 1.48
CA ILE A 57 0.32 -10.90 0.67
C ILE A 57 -0.04 -9.42 0.79
N LYS A 58 0.95 -8.58 1.06
CA LYS A 58 0.80 -7.13 1.21
C LYS A 58 1.77 -6.43 0.29
N ASP A 59 1.37 -5.26 -0.19
CA ASP A 59 2.18 -4.37 -1.01
C ASP A 59 3.45 -3.86 -0.27
N ASP A 60 4.24 -3.03 -0.95
CA ASP A 60 5.46 -2.41 -0.42
C ASP A 60 5.23 -1.52 0.82
N MET A 61 3.98 -1.20 1.20
CA MET A 61 3.68 -0.57 2.49
C MET A 61 4.23 -1.38 3.67
N MET A 62 4.44 -2.66 3.48
CA MET A 62 5.04 -3.53 4.49
C MET A 62 6.47 -3.11 4.84
N LYS A 63 7.26 -2.60 3.90
CA LYS A 63 8.59 -2.02 4.14
C LYS A 63 8.50 -0.79 5.05
N LEU A 64 7.55 0.11 4.76
CA LEU A 64 7.31 1.31 5.57
C LEU A 64 6.79 0.98 6.97
N ASP A 65 6.01 -0.08 7.11
CA ASP A 65 5.48 -0.50 8.42
C ASP A 65 6.59 -1.04 9.34
N ARG A 66 7.63 -1.64 8.76
CA ARG A 66 8.73 -2.29 9.49
C ARG A 66 9.89 -1.38 9.85
N VAL A 67 10.11 -0.33 9.09
CA VAL A 67 11.18 0.62 9.39
C VAL A 67 10.80 1.47 10.59
N THR A 68 11.75 1.66 11.51
CA THR A 68 11.59 2.57 12.66
C THR A 68 12.39 3.83 12.42
N ILE A 69 11.71 4.95 12.38
CA ILE A 69 12.30 6.27 12.14
C ILE A 69 12.55 6.98 13.45
N LYS A 70 13.78 7.48 13.63
CA LYS A 70 14.16 8.39 14.69
C LYS A 70 15.07 9.45 14.09
N ALA A 71 14.56 10.66 13.92
CA ALA A 71 15.27 11.74 13.25
C ALA A 71 14.75 13.11 13.69
N SER A 72 15.58 14.13 13.47
CA SER A 72 15.21 15.53 13.63
C SER A 72 15.60 16.28 12.37
N PHE A 73 14.70 17.11 11.88
CA PHE A 73 14.88 17.92 10.68
C PHE A 73 14.80 19.39 11.06
N VAL A 74 15.70 20.20 10.51
CA VAL A 74 15.77 21.65 10.70
C VAL A 74 15.53 22.32 9.36
N ASP A 75 14.72 23.39 9.32
CA ASP A 75 14.37 24.14 8.11
C ASP A 75 13.93 23.25 6.95
N CYS A 76 13.03 22.30 7.23
CA CYS A 76 12.65 21.23 6.31
C CYS A 76 11.26 21.42 5.70
N GLU A 77 11.10 20.99 4.47
CA GLU A 77 9.83 20.76 3.78
C GLU A 77 9.34 19.33 4.03
N PRO A 78 8.04 19.04 3.88
CA PRO A 78 7.53 17.69 4.09
C PRO A 78 8.17 16.67 3.15
N GLN A 79 8.48 17.07 1.90
CA GLN A 79 9.16 16.21 0.93
C GLN A 79 10.53 15.72 1.41
N ASP A 80 11.27 16.53 2.18
CA ASP A 80 12.57 16.14 2.71
C ASP A 80 12.43 15.00 3.71
N VAL A 81 11.42 15.09 4.56
CA VAL A 81 11.10 14.05 5.54
C VAL A 81 10.64 12.77 4.84
N ILE A 82 9.77 12.90 3.83
CA ILE A 82 9.27 11.74 3.06
C ILE A 82 10.43 11.03 2.36
N ARG A 83 11.32 11.75 1.65
CA ARG A 83 12.50 11.15 0.99
C ARG A 83 13.38 10.40 1.98
N TYR A 84 13.59 10.95 3.17
CA TYR A 84 14.35 10.28 4.22
C TYR A 84 13.70 8.98 4.66
N VAL A 85 12.37 8.99 4.88
CA VAL A 85 11.61 7.79 5.29
C VAL A 85 11.70 6.71 4.21
N LEU A 86 11.53 7.08 2.93
CA LEU A 86 11.61 6.16 1.80
C LEU A 86 13.02 5.55 1.69
N ALA A 87 14.06 6.37 1.83
CA ALA A 87 15.44 5.89 1.84
C ALA A 87 15.71 4.90 2.98
N CYS A 88 15.21 5.17 4.20
CA CYS A 88 15.30 4.24 5.33
C CYS A 88 14.58 2.92 5.08
N ALA A 89 13.50 2.94 4.30
CA ALA A 89 12.72 1.74 3.94
C ALA A 89 13.27 1.01 2.70
N GLY A 90 14.31 1.55 2.04
CA GLY A 90 14.87 0.99 0.79
C GLY A 90 13.91 1.12 -0.39
N ILE A 91 13.11 2.20 -0.44
CA ILE A 91 12.19 2.51 -1.53
C ILE A 91 12.84 3.57 -2.41
N GLU A 92 13.17 3.20 -3.63
CA GLU A 92 13.90 4.06 -4.59
C GLU A 92 12.97 4.68 -5.63
N ASP A 93 11.90 3.96 -6.00
CA ASP A 93 10.93 4.41 -7.00
C ASP A 93 9.77 5.13 -6.34
N TYR A 94 9.70 6.44 -6.54
CA TYR A 94 8.64 7.26 -5.96
C TYR A 94 8.34 8.53 -6.75
N VAL A 95 7.09 8.99 -6.62
CA VAL A 95 6.60 10.27 -7.12
C VAL A 95 6.06 11.07 -5.95
N LEU A 96 6.62 12.24 -5.72
CA LEU A 96 6.17 13.17 -4.68
C LEU A 96 5.55 14.41 -5.32
N SER A 97 4.55 14.98 -4.67
CA SER A 97 3.96 16.26 -5.07
C SER A 97 5.01 17.37 -5.13
N ASP A 98 4.93 18.19 -6.18
CA ASP A 98 5.74 19.41 -6.34
C ASP A 98 5.12 20.61 -5.61
N GLU A 99 4.01 20.41 -4.91
CA GLU A 99 3.31 21.47 -4.19
C GLU A 99 4.16 21.99 -3.03
N HIS A 100 4.16 23.32 -2.87
CA HIS A 100 4.86 24.01 -1.78
C HIS A 100 3.98 24.03 -0.52
N TYR A 101 4.34 23.27 0.49
CA TYR A 101 3.63 23.18 1.77
C TYR A 101 4.22 24.08 2.87
N GLY A 102 5.30 24.82 2.55
CA GLY A 102 6.05 25.62 3.50
C GLY A 102 7.01 24.78 4.37
N LYS A 103 7.92 25.50 5.02
CA LYS A 103 8.96 24.91 5.86
C LYS A 103 8.60 24.94 7.34
N LYS A 104 9.16 24.01 8.09
CA LYS A 104 9.19 24.01 9.55
C LYS A 104 10.61 24.21 10.05
N ASP A 105 10.77 25.08 11.05
CA ASP A 105 12.07 25.31 11.68
C ASP A 105 12.62 24.06 12.33
N LEU A 106 11.74 23.23 12.91
CA LEU A 106 12.10 21.95 13.54
C LEU A 106 10.95 20.95 13.38
N PHE A 107 11.29 19.75 12.95
CA PHE A 107 10.39 18.59 12.93
C PHE A 107 11.11 17.37 13.52
N VAL A 108 10.54 16.79 14.57
CA VAL A 108 11.16 15.69 15.34
C VAL A 108 10.29 14.45 15.26
N ILE A 109 10.91 13.33 14.95
CA ILE A 109 10.29 12.00 14.93
C ILE A 109 11.00 11.14 15.96
N ASP A 110 10.24 10.57 16.88
CA ASP A 110 10.78 9.65 17.88
C ASP A 110 10.14 8.28 17.77
N ARG A 111 10.91 7.32 17.22
CA ARG A 111 10.59 5.89 17.12
C ARG A 111 9.19 5.58 16.55
N LYS A 112 8.91 6.07 15.36
CA LYS A 112 7.66 5.78 14.62
C LYS A 112 7.95 4.89 13.43
N SER A 113 6.96 4.07 13.04
CA SER A 113 7.06 3.37 11.76
C SER A 113 7.05 4.37 10.61
N GLY A 114 7.57 3.97 9.43
CA GLY A 114 7.55 4.82 8.25
C GLY A 114 6.14 5.31 7.92
N ILE A 115 5.14 4.43 7.97
CA ILE A 115 3.73 4.77 7.74
C ILE A 115 3.25 5.85 8.71
N ASN A 116 3.49 5.66 10.00
CA ASN A 116 3.06 6.62 11.02
C ASN A 116 3.81 7.95 10.90
N THR A 117 5.07 7.91 10.48
CA THR A 117 5.87 9.11 10.20
C THR A 117 5.26 9.90 9.04
N ILE A 118 4.92 9.25 7.92
CA ILE A 118 4.28 9.90 6.77
C ILE A 118 2.91 10.48 7.15
N ALA A 119 2.12 9.74 7.93
CA ALA A 119 0.83 10.23 8.43
C ALA A 119 0.99 11.46 9.33
N GLU A 120 2.04 11.51 10.17
CA GLU A 120 2.35 12.68 10.99
C GLU A 120 2.83 13.87 10.16
N VAL A 121 3.62 13.63 9.12
CA VAL A 121 4.00 14.66 8.14
C VAL A 121 2.74 15.25 7.53
N ASN A 122 1.83 14.41 7.01
CA ASN A 122 0.58 14.88 6.41
C ASN A 122 -0.24 15.71 7.41
N SER A 123 -0.42 15.23 8.63
CA SER A 123 -1.13 15.96 9.68
C SER A 123 -0.45 17.29 10.02
N SER A 124 0.87 17.30 10.12
CA SER A 124 1.65 18.46 10.56
C SER A 124 1.66 19.61 9.53
N TRP A 125 1.57 19.29 8.24
CA TRP A 125 1.49 20.28 7.15
C TRP A 125 0.08 20.46 6.60
N GLY A 126 -0.93 19.80 7.19
CA GLY A 126 -2.32 19.89 6.74
C GLY A 126 -2.57 19.26 5.36
N ILE A 127 -1.76 18.28 4.98
CA ILE A 127 -1.83 17.60 3.69
C ILE A 127 -2.91 16.53 3.76
N LYS A 128 -3.92 16.65 2.92
CA LYS A 128 -5.07 15.74 2.89
C LYS A 128 -4.91 14.59 1.90
N ASN A 129 -3.96 14.71 0.99
CA ASN A 129 -3.75 13.72 -0.05
C ASN A 129 -3.25 12.41 0.54
N PRO A 130 -3.77 11.26 0.07
CA PRO A 130 -3.30 9.95 0.49
C PRO A 130 -1.88 9.69 -0.01
N PHE A 131 -1.26 8.66 0.53
CA PHE A 131 -0.09 8.02 -0.05
C PHE A 131 -0.37 6.54 -0.26
N PHE A 132 0.18 5.97 -1.31
CA PHE A 132 -0.08 4.61 -1.76
C PHE A 132 1.05 4.09 -2.64
N PHE A 133 1.06 2.77 -2.87
CA PHE A 133 1.87 2.16 -3.91
C PHE A 133 1.00 1.83 -5.12
N GLN A 134 1.58 1.94 -6.31
CA GLN A 134 1.01 1.44 -7.54
C GLN A 134 2.14 0.88 -8.40
N LYS A 135 2.07 -0.39 -8.77
CA LYS A 135 3.13 -1.09 -9.53
C LYS A 135 4.53 -0.87 -8.96
N LYS A 136 4.67 -1.04 -7.64
CA LYS A 136 5.92 -0.84 -6.87
C LYS A 136 6.44 0.61 -6.77
N VAL A 137 5.80 1.58 -7.42
CA VAL A 137 6.11 3.00 -7.28
C VAL A 137 5.33 3.60 -6.12
N PHE A 138 6.00 4.32 -5.24
CA PHE A 138 5.35 5.04 -4.15
C PHE A 138 4.87 6.41 -4.60
N TYR A 139 3.62 6.74 -4.32
CA TYR A 139 3.01 8.04 -4.60
C TYR A 139 2.65 8.78 -3.32
N TRP A 140 2.99 10.06 -3.26
CA TRP A 140 2.63 10.93 -2.14
C TRP A 140 2.22 12.32 -2.62
N GLY A 141 1.03 12.76 -2.18
CA GLY A 141 0.50 14.09 -2.51
C GLY A 141 0.04 14.25 -3.97
N THR A 142 0.17 13.21 -4.78
CA THR A 142 -0.25 13.20 -6.18
C THR A 142 -1.07 11.95 -6.47
N LYS A 143 -1.75 11.94 -7.59
CA LYS A 143 -2.43 10.74 -8.12
C LYS A 143 -1.92 10.48 -9.50
N GLU A 144 -1.67 9.21 -9.83
CA GLU A 144 -1.51 8.84 -11.22
C GLU A 144 -2.84 9.10 -11.95
N GLU A 145 -2.78 9.75 -13.10
CA GLU A 145 -3.95 9.91 -13.94
C GLU A 145 -4.32 8.54 -14.51
N GLN A 146 -5.50 8.07 -14.14
CA GLN A 146 -6.02 6.82 -14.66
C GLN A 146 -6.41 7.04 -16.14
N LYS A 147 -5.74 6.33 -17.06
CA LYS A 147 -5.96 6.46 -18.49
C LYS A 147 -7.26 5.79 -18.95
N GLU A 148 -7.67 4.76 -18.22
CA GLU A 148 -8.88 4.00 -18.49
C GLU A 148 -9.89 4.20 -17.38
N ILE A 149 -11.12 4.53 -17.75
CA ILE A 149 -12.24 4.69 -16.82
C ILE A 149 -13.14 3.47 -16.98
N TYR A 150 -13.20 2.64 -15.95
CA TYR A 150 -14.18 1.57 -15.88
C TYR A 150 -15.50 2.13 -15.40
N VAL A 151 -16.54 2.00 -16.21
CA VAL A 151 -17.91 2.40 -15.85
C VAL A 151 -18.59 1.17 -15.22
N LEU A 152 -19.00 1.32 -13.97
CA LEU A 152 -19.74 0.30 -13.24
C LEU A 152 -21.21 0.75 -13.14
N GLU A 153 -22.13 -0.06 -13.63
CA GLU A 153 -23.56 0.24 -13.64
C GLU A 153 -24.32 -0.69 -12.71
N GLU A 154 -25.19 -0.11 -11.87
CA GLU A 154 -26.05 -0.87 -10.96
C GLU A 154 -27.07 -1.69 -11.78
N GLY A 155 -27.14 -2.99 -11.49
CA GLY A 155 -28.00 -3.93 -12.20
C GLY A 155 -27.39 -4.57 -13.44
N GLU A 156 -26.22 -4.12 -13.90
CA GLU A 156 -25.48 -4.73 -15.00
C GLU A 156 -24.13 -5.30 -14.51
N THR A 157 -23.25 -4.45 -14.00
CA THR A 157 -21.91 -4.84 -13.56
C THR A 157 -21.74 -4.85 -12.06
N ILE A 158 -22.59 -4.13 -11.31
CA ILE A 158 -22.60 -4.11 -9.86
C ILE A 158 -23.63 -5.10 -9.34
N LEU A 159 -23.18 -6.12 -8.60
CA LEU A 159 -24.03 -7.11 -7.93
C LEU A 159 -24.57 -6.59 -6.60
N SER A 160 -23.76 -5.91 -5.83
CA SER A 160 -24.16 -5.25 -4.60
C SER A 160 -23.35 -3.98 -4.36
N LEU A 161 -23.98 -2.98 -3.74
CA LEU A 161 -23.36 -1.72 -3.40
C LEU A 161 -23.74 -1.34 -1.97
N ASN A 162 -22.76 -1.24 -1.10
CA ASN A 162 -22.94 -0.90 0.30
C ASN A 162 -22.20 0.38 0.65
N LYS A 163 -22.81 1.23 1.48
CA LYS A 163 -22.18 2.45 1.98
C LYS A 163 -21.94 2.36 3.48
N TYR A 164 -20.68 2.54 3.88
CA TYR A 164 -20.24 2.56 5.27
C TYR A 164 -19.57 3.92 5.59
N GLY A 165 -20.36 4.88 6.06
CA GLY A 165 -19.87 6.24 6.26
C GLY A 165 -19.45 6.89 4.94
N ASP A 166 -18.18 7.19 4.78
CA ASP A 166 -17.61 7.78 3.55
C ASP A 166 -17.01 6.73 2.60
N LEU A 167 -17.08 5.45 2.97
CA LEU A 167 -16.58 4.33 2.15
C LEU A 167 -17.73 3.67 1.39
N TRP A 168 -17.48 3.35 0.12
CA TRP A 168 -18.35 2.53 -0.69
C TRP A 168 -17.69 1.18 -0.96
N GLU A 169 -18.44 0.12 -0.74
CA GLU A 169 -18.06 -1.25 -1.09
C GLU A 169 -18.97 -1.74 -2.21
N ALA A 170 -18.37 -2.12 -3.32
CA ALA A 170 -19.11 -2.67 -4.46
C ALA A 170 -18.65 -4.10 -4.73
N GLU A 171 -19.59 -5.01 -4.88
CA GLU A 171 -19.36 -6.33 -5.43
C GLU A 171 -19.76 -6.30 -6.91
N THR A 172 -18.83 -6.67 -7.79
CA THR A 172 -19.03 -6.59 -9.22
C THR A 172 -18.84 -7.94 -9.87
N ILE A 173 -19.43 -8.12 -11.04
CA ILE A 173 -19.05 -9.23 -11.91
C ILE A 173 -17.62 -8.99 -12.42
N ALA A 174 -16.89 -10.07 -12.69
CA ALA A 174 -15.58 -9.94 -13.33
C ALA A 174 -15.74 -9.20 -14.67
N ILE A 175 -15.03 -8.10 -14.82
CA ILE A 175 -14.97 -7.34 -16.07
C ILE A 175 -13.76 -7.89 -16.81
N PRO A 176 -13.95 -8.40 -18.05
CA PRO A 176 -12.85 -8.93 -18.86
C PRO A 176 -11.89 -7.84 -19.31
#